data_147038d2020bebdbf49f318112ac2f41
#
_entry.id   147038d2020bebdbf49f318112ac2f41
#
_cell.length_a   1.000
_cell.length_b   1.000
_cell.length_c   1.000
_cell.angle_alpha   90.00
_cell.angle_beta   90.00
_cell.angle_gamma   90.00
#
_symmetry.space_group_name_H-M   'P 1'
#
loop_
_entity.id
_entity.type
_entity.pdbx_description
1 polymer ?
#
loop_
_entity_poly.entity_id
_entity_poly.type
_entity_poly.pdbx_seq_one_letter_code
_entity_poly.pdbx_strand_id
1 'polypeptide(L)'
;MHEAITKQHAQLALEPEIEFTDRLYTYEKFVVSGMGGSHLAADILKSWNPLIDIIIHQDYGLPALKPERIAHRLFIASSYSGNTEEVLDGFEIALNRQMPVCVVSTGGTLLDRAEQEKIPYIRMPDMGIQPRSALGFNLKALLKIMKQDGASADLRALSDALLPS
;
A
#
# COMPACT_ATOMS: atom_id res chain seq x y z
N MET A 1 6.79 -6.24 -20.65
CA MET A 1 7.87 -5.91 -19.67
C MET A 1 8.60 -4.62 -20.04
N HIS A 2 9.06 -4.44 -21.28
CA HIS A 2 9.78 -3.24 -21.72
C HIS A 2 8.96 -1.94 -21.53
N GLU A 3 7.70 -1.94 -21.95
CA GLU A 3 6.79 -0.78 -21.77
C GLU A 3 6.53 -0.40 -20.29
N ALA A 4 6.50 -1.37 -19.39
CA ALA A 4 6.31 -1.10 -17.96
C ALA A 4 7.55 -0.42 -17.35
N ILE A 5 8.74 -0.75 -17.84
CA ILE A 5 10.00 -0.14 -17.40
C ILE A 5 10.12 1.28 -17.95
N THR A 6 9.77 1.50 -19.23
CA THR A 6 9.81 2.83 -19.84
C THR A 6 8.78 3.80 -19.29
N LYS A 7 7.73 3.32 -18.60
CA LYS A 7 6.70 4.13 -17.96
C LYS A 7 6.89 4.26 -16.44
N GLN A 8 8.03 3.85 -15.88
CA GLN A 8 8.32 3.98 -14.43
C GLN A 8 8.23 5.43 -13.94
N HIS A 9 8.70 6.40 -14.75
CA HIS A 9 8.58 7.81 -14.41
C HIS A 9 7.12 8.22 -14.13
N ALA A 10 6.16 7.75 -14.94
CA ALA A 10 4.75 8.07 -14.76
C ALA A 10 4.20 7.50 -13.43
N GLN A 11 4.71 6.35 -12.98
CA GLN A 11 4.33 5.79 -11.68
C GLN A 11 4.83 6.63 -10.51
N LEU A 12 6.06 7.12 -10.60
CA LEU A 12 6.69 7.95 -9.56
C LEU A 12 6.11 9.38 -9.54
N ALA A 13 5.61 9.87 -10.68
CA ALA A 13 4.92 11.16 -10.79
C ALA A 13 3.51 11.16 -10.19
N LEU A 14 2.90 9.98 -9.99
CA LEU A 14 1.54 9.87 -9.47
C LEU A 14 1.44 10.52 -8.09
N GLU A 15 0.39 11.33 -7.90
CA GLU A 15 -0.03 11.81 -6.58
C GLU A 15 -1.30 11.06 -6.17
N PRO A 16 -1.17 10.00 -5.35
CA PRO A 16 -2.32 9.21 -4.96
C PRO A 16 -3.23 9.99 -4.03
N GLU A 17 -4.54 9.80 -4.22
CA GLU A 17 -5.57 10.35 -3.36
C GLU A 17 -6.11 9.27 -2.43
N ILE A 18 -6.39 9.65 -1.17
CA ILE A 18 -7.00 8.76 -0.18
C ILE A 18 -8.48 9.10 -0.12
N GLU A 19 -9.32 8.16 -0.53
CA GLU A 19 -10.76 8.24 -0.31
C GLU A 19 -11.09 8.00 1.17
N PHE A 20 -12.14 8.63 1.67
CA PHE A 20 -12.53 8.61 3.08
C PHE A 20 -11.40 9.01 4.03
N THR A 21 -10.60 9.99 3.64
CA THR A 21 -9.44 10.47 4.40
C THR A 21 -9.80 11.01 5.79
N ASP A 22 -11.04 11.45 6.01
CA ASP A 22 -11.58 11.86 7.30
C ASP A 22 -11.61 10.74 8.35
N ARG A 23 -11.52 9.48 7.89
CA ARG A 23 -11.48 8.28 8.73
C ARG A 23 -10.06 7.73 8.93
N LEU A 24 -9.06 8.31 8.29
CA LEU A 24 -7.66 7.90 8.41
C LEU A 24 -6.90 8.85 9.32
N TYR A 25 -6.65 8.40 10.55
CA TYR A 25 -5.81 9.15 11.49
C TYR A 25 -4.32 9.02 11.16
N THR A 26 -3.49 9.68 11.93
CA THR A 26 -2.02 9.55 11.82
C THR A 26 -1.55 8.36 12.64
N TYR A 27 -0.76 7.51 12.01
CA TYR A 27 -0.18 6.32 12.64
C TYR A 27 1.34 6.33 12.48
N GLU A 28 2.04 5.75 13.44
CA GLU A 28 3.51 5.58 13.44
C GLU A 28 3.91 4.10 13.25
N LYS A 29 2.94 3.18 13.35
CA LYS A 29 3.17 1.74 13.28
C LYS A 29 2.22 1.11 12.27
N PHE A 30 2.76 0.25 11.44
CA PHE A 30 2.05 -0.31 10.30
C PHE A 30 2.18 -1.83 10.23
N VAL A 31 1.15 -2.48 9.72
CA VAL A 31 1.21 -3.82 9.15
C VAL A 31 0.88 -3.68 7.68
N VAL A 32 1.75 -4.09 6.80
CA VAL A 32 1.47 -4.16 5.36
C VAL A 32 1.25 -5.61 4.99
N SER A 33 0.02 -5.98 4.70
CA SER A 33 -0.36 -7.30 4.21
C SER A 33 -0.40 -7.27 2.68
N GLY A 34 0.41 -8.11 2.05
CA GLY A 34 0.50 -8.18 0.59
C GLY A 34 1.31 -9.37 0.12
N MET A 35 0.94 -9.93 -1.01
CA MET A 35 1.60 -11.07 -1.62
C MET A 35 2.37 -10.71 -2.88
N GLY A 36 3.44 -11.44 -3.19
CA GLY A 36 4.21 -11.28 -4.43
C GLY A 36 4.70 -9.85 -4.65
N GLY A 37 4.26 -9.18 -5.73
CA GLY A 37 4.66 -7.79 -6.03
C GLY A 37 4.08 -6.73 -5.09
N SER A 38 2.99 -7.04 -4.39
CA SER A 38 2.26 -6.04 -3.59
C SER A 38 2.94 -5.68 -2.26
N HIS A 39 3.87 -6.50 -1.73
CA HIS A 39 4.62 -6.16 -0.54
C HIS A 39 5.96 -5.46 -0.81
N LEU A 40 6.49 -5.53 -2.06
CA LEU A 40 7.84 -5.05 -2.40
C LEU A 40 8.06 -3.58 -2.05
N ALA A 41 7.05 -2.75 -2.19
CA ALA A 41 7.14 -1.34 -1.81
C ALA A 41 7.39 -1.16 -0.30
N ALA A 42 6.79 -2.01 0.53
CA ALA A 42 7.03 -1.99 1.98
C ALA A 42 8.44 -2.48 2.34
N ASP A 43 8.98 -3.47 1.62
CA ASP A 43 10.38 -3.91 1.78
C ASP A 43 11.36 -2.79 1.46
N ILE A 44 11.10 -2.04 0.38
CA ILE A 44 11.93 -0.88 0.00
C ILE A 44 11.86 0.19 1.09
N LEU A 45 10.67 0.55 1.56
CA LEU A 45 10.51 1.56 2.62
C LEU A 45 11.23 1.18 3.90
N LYS A 46 11.10 -0.07 4.31
CA LYS A 46 11.77 -0.60 5.51
C LYS A 46 13.30 -0.60 5.37
N SER A 47 13.80 -0.88 4.16
CA SER A 47 15.24 -0.86 3.87
C SER A 47 15.78 0.57 3.79
N TRP A 48 15.02 1.48 3.19
CA TRP A 48 15.39 2.88 3.06
C TRP A 48 15.38 3.62 4.40
N ASN A 49 14.34 3.39 5.20
CA ASN A 49 14.23 4.01 6.52
C ASN A 49 13.82 2.98 7.59
N PRO A 50 14.81 2.33 8.25
CA PRO A 50 14.55 1.33 9.27
C PRO A 50 13.83 1.87 10.53
N LEU A 51 13.70 3.19 10.67
CA LEU A 51 12.98 3.81 11.78
C LEU A 51 11.46 3.77 11.59
N ILE A 52 10.97 3.54 10.38
CA ILE A 52 9.54 3.32 10.14
C ILE A 52 9.18 1.93 10.66
N ASP A 53 8.29 1.87 11.63
CA ASP A 53 7.86 0.59 12.23
C ASP A 53 6.86 -0.13 11.33
N ILE A 54 7.36 -0.87 10.34
CA ILE A 54 6.59 -1.67 9.38
C ILE A 54 6.79 -3.15 9.68
N ILE A 55 5.68 -3.87 9.82
CA ILE A 55 5.60 -5.33 9.78
C ILE A 55 5.05 -5.72 8.43
N ILE A 56 5.81 -6.51 7.66
CA ILE A 56 5.36 -7.05 6.37
C ILE A 56 4.79 -8.44 6.63
N HIS A 57 3.54 -8.65 6.20
CA HIS A 57 2.82 -9.90 6.39
C HIS A 57 2.44 -10.50 5.04
N GLN A 58 2.83 -11.76 4.82
CA GLN A 58 2.69 -12.47 3.56
C GLN A 58 2.03 -13.83 3.76
N ASP A 59 1.00 -13.88 4.59
CA ASP A 59 0.29 -15.11 4.93
C ASP A 59 -1.16 -14.78 5.27
N TYR A 60 -1.95 -15.80 5.51
CA TYR A 60 -3.31 -15.67 6.04
C TYR A 60 -3.32 -15.04 7.43
N GLY A 61 -4.43 -14.43 7.77
CA GLY A 61 -4.65 -13.85 9.09
C GLY A 61 -3.87 -12.57 9.37
N LEU A 62 -3.47 -12.43 10.61
CA LEU A 62 -2.64 -11.34 11.10
C LEU A 62 -1.26 -11.88 11.51
N PRO A 63 -0.23 -11.01 11.53
CA PRO A 63 1.07 -11.43 12.04
C PRO A 63 0.97 -12.07 13.42
N ALA A 64 1.65 -13.20 13.62
CA ALA A 64 1.69 -13.94 14.88
C ALA A 64 2.49 -13.16 15.95
N LEU A 65 1.91 -12.09 16.46
CA LEU A 65 2.48 -11.18 17.45
C LEU A 65 1.61 -11.10 18.69
N LYS A 66 2.25 -10.72 19.80
CA LYS A 66 1.52 -10.40 21.03
C LYS A 66 0.52 -9.26 20.76
N PRO A 67 -0.66 -9.28 21.43
CA PRO A 67 -1.69 -8.24 21.21
C PRO A 67 -1.16 -6.81 21.37
N GLU A 68 -0.25 -6.58 22.32
CA GLU A 68 0.34 -5.27 22.59
C GLU A 68 1.21 -4.76 21.43
N ARG A 69 1.79 -5.67 20.65
CA ARG A 69 2.62 -5.33 19.47
C ARG A 69 1.80 -5.05 18.23
N ILE A 70 0.60 -5.61 18.13
CA ILE A 70 -0.29 -5.39 16.98
C ILE A 70 -1.26 -4.23 17.24
N ALA A 71 -1.56 -3.96 18.51
CA ALA A 71 -2.40 -2.84 18.92
C ALA A 71 -1.86 -1.51 18.38
N HIS A 72 -2.77 -0.62 18.01
CA HIS A 72 -2.46 0.73 17.50
C HIS A 72 -1.67 0.76 16.18
N ARG A 73 -1.58 -0.35 15.46
CA ARG A 73 -1.03 -0.39 14.11
C ARG A 73 -2.13 -0.15 13.06
N LEU A 74 -1.83 0.65 12.06
CA LEU A 74 -2.65 0.68 10.86
C LEU A 74 -2.39 -0.59 10.04
N PHE A 75 -3.44 -1.36 9.77
CA PHE A 75 -3.38 -2.50 8.86
C PHE A 75 -3.61 -2.00 7.43
N ILE A 76 -2.60 -2.14 6.58
CA ILE A 76 -2.67 -1.75 5.17
C ILE A 76 -2.81 -3.03 4.35
N ALA A 77 -4.00 -3.25 3.80
CA ALA A 77 -4.28 -4.35 2.89
C ALA A 77 -3.86 -3.93 1.47
N SER A 78 -2.78 -4.52 0.96
CA SER A 78 -2.21 -4.20 -0.35
C SER A 78 -2.36 -5.38 -1.31
N SER A 79 -3.24 -5.24 -2.30
CA SER A 79 -3.42 -6.24 -3.35
C SER A 79 -3.67 -5.55 -4.68
N TYR A 80 -2.79 -5.76 -5.68
CA TYR A 80 -2.95 -5.16 -7.00
C TYR A 80 -4.29 -5.54 -7.62
N SER A 81 -4.62 -6.83 -7.66
CA SER A 81 -5.91 -7.32 -8.19
C SER A 81 -7.11 -7.09 -7.29
N GLY A 82 -6.87 -6.90 -5.99
CA GLY A 82 -7.92 -6.86 -4.96
C GLY A 82 -8.59 -8.20 -4.64
N ASN A 83 -8.05 -9.32 -5.18
CA ASN A 83 -8.65 -10.64 -5.02
C ASN A 83 -7.67 -11.68 -4.41
N THR A 84 -6.57 -11.22 -3.82
CA THR A 84 -5.60 -12.10 -3.15
C THR A 84 -6.22 -12.64 -1.86
N GLU A 85 -6.36 -13.96 -1.76
CA GLU A 85 -7.10 -14.60 -0.66
C GLU A 85 -6.49 -14.31 0.71
N GLU A 86 -5.17 -14.38 0.83
CA GLU A 86 -4.44 -14.10 2.08
C GLU A 86 -4.65 -12.66 2.56
N VAL A 87 -4.68 -11.71 1.62
CA VAL A 87 -4.91 -10.30 1.94
C VAL A 87 -6.36 -10.06 2.36
N LEU A 88 -7.32 -10.69 1.67
CA LEU A 88 -8.73 -10.62 2.01
C LEU A 88 -9.00 -11.23 3.40
N ASP A 89 -8.41 -12.38 3.70
CA ASP A 89 -8.55 -13.02 5.01
C ASP A 89 -7.98 -12.12 6.13
N GLY A 90 -6.77 -11.59 5.95
CA GLY A 90 -6.17 -10.65 6.90
C GLY A 90 -6.99 -9.38 7.10
N PHE A 91 -7.54 -8.83 6.01
CA PHE A 91 -8.43 -7.67 6.02
C PHE A 91 -9.71 -7.93 6.84
N GLU A 92 -10.40 -9.05 6.61
CA GLU A 92 -11.59 -9.44 7.38
C GLU A 92 -11.29 -9.61 8.88
N ILE A 93 -10.18 -10.27 9.21
CA ILE A 93 -9.78 -10.44 10.61
C ILE A 93 -9.42 -9.11 11.26
N ALA A 94 -8.74 -8.20 10.54
CA ALA A 94 -8.42 -6.87 11.05
C ALA A 94 -9.69 -6.06 11.36
N LEU A 95 -10.69 -6.10 10.47
CA LEU A 95 -11.99 -5.46 10.70
C LEU A 95 -12.72 -6.05 11.89
N ASN A 96 -12.81 -7.37 11.99
CA ASN A 96 -13.46 -8.05 13.10
C ASN A 96 -12.81 -7.74 14.46
N ARG A 97 -11.51 -7.44 14.46
CA ARG A 97 -10.76 -6.98 15.65
C ARG A 97 -10.79 -5.47 15.85
N GLN A 98 -11.55 -4.75 15.05
CA GLN A 98 -11.67 -3.28 15.11
C GLN A 98 -10.31 -2.57 14.99
N MET A 99 -9.40 -3.14 14.23
CA MET A 99 -8.15 -2.48 13.89
C MET A 99 -8.42 -1.33 12.90
N PRO A 100 -7.64 -0.26 12.94
CA PRO A 100 -7.65 0.71 11.85
C PRO A 100 -7.14 0.05 10.56
N VAL A 101 -7.87 0.23 9.46
CA VAL A 101 -7.57 -0.40 8.18
C VAL A 101 -7.51 0.66 7.08
N CYS A 102 -6.60 0.48 6.13
CA CYS A 102 -6.53 1.20 4.86
C CYS A 102 -6.27 0.21 3.73
N VAL A 103 -6.79 0.48 2.55
CA VAL A 103 -6.69 -0.42 1.39
C VAL A 103 -5.90 0.23 0.26
N VAL A 104 -5.07 -0.55 -0.43
CA VAL A 104 -4.36 -0.16 -1.65
C VAL A 104 -4.62 -1.22 -2.72
N SER A 105 -5.37 -0.86 -3.77
CA SER A 105 -5.75 -1.79 -4.83
C SER A 105 -6.07 -1.07 -6.14
N THR A 106 -6.13 -1.82 -7.27
CA THR A 106 -6.69 -1.30 -8.53
C THR A 106 -8.20 -1.55 -8.63
N GLY A 107 -8.73 -2.51 -7.89
CA GLY A 107 -10.13 -2.94 -7.94
C GLY A 107 -10.37 -4.20 -7.13
N GLY A 108 -11.31 -5.03 -7.59
CA GLY A 108 -11.62 -6.34 -7.02
C GLY A 108 -12.37 -6.27 -5.69
N THR A 109 -12.57 -7.45 -5.11
CA THR A 109 -13.37 -7.62 -3.88
C THR A 109 -12.89 -6.73 -2.72
N LEU A 110 -11.57 -6.57 -2.58
CA LEU A 110 -10.98 -5.76 -1.52
C LEU A 110 -11.40 -4.29 -1.62
N LEU A 111 -11.38 -3.73 -2.84
CA LEU A 111 -11.76 -2.34 -3.05
C LEU A 111 -13.27 -2.14 -2.94
N ASP A 112 -14.07 -3.07 -3.50
CA ASP A 112 -15.53 -3.04 -3.39
C ASP A 112 -15.97 -3.02 -1.91
N ARG A 113 -15.32 -3.85 -1.07
CA ARG A 113 -15.56 -3.88 0.37
C ARG A 113 -15.16 -2.57 1.06
N ALA A 114 -14.00 -2.00 0.69
CA ALA A 114 -13.57 -0.73 1.24
C ALA A 114 -14.56 0.41 0.93
N GLU A 115 -15.09 0.45 -0.28
CA GLU A 115 -16.12 1.43 -0.68
C GLU A 115 -17.42 1.26 0.09
N GLN A 116 -17.94 0.04 0.17
CA GLN A 116 -19.20 -0.27 0.86
C GLN A 116 -19.15 0.08 2.35
N GLU A 117 -18.04 -0.20 3.00
CA GLU A 117 -17.85 0.02 4.45
C GLU A 117 -17.23 1.39 4.76
N LYS A 118 -16.95 2.19 3.73
CA LYS A 118 -16.31 3.51 3.83
C LYS A 118 -14.96 3.45 4.57
N ILE A 119 -14.19 2.43 4.25
CA ILE A 119 -12.83 2.26 4.75
C ILE A 119 -11.88 3.12 3.90
N PRO A 120 -10.92 3.85 4.49
CA PRO A 120 -9.93 4.60 3.73
C PRO A 120 -9.22 3.73 2.70
N TYR A 121 -9.11 4.20 1.46
CA TYR A 121 -8.41 3.47 0.42
C TYR A 121 -7.72 4.39 -0.59
N ILE A 122 -6.72 3.84 -1.27
CA ILE A 122 -6.13 4.39 -2.49
C ILE A 122 -6.44 3.45 -3.64
N ARG A 123 -7.09 3.99 -4.67
CA ARG A 123 -7.26 3.31 -5.95
C ARG A 123 -6.04 3.56 -6.83
N MET A 124 -5.24 2.52 -7.07
CA MET A 124 -4.15 2.59 -8.03
C MET A 124 -4.68 2.48 -9.47
N PRO A 125 -4.03 3.12 -10.45
CA PRO A 125 -4.38 2.92 -11.86
C PRO A 125 -4.20 1.45 -12.27
N ASP A 126 -5.21 0.89 -12.93
CA ASP A 126 -5.08 -0.40 -13.59
C ASP A 126 -4.48 -0.18 -15.00
N MET A 127 -3.22 -0.54 -15.14
CA MET A 127 -2.46 -0.41 -16.38
C MET A 127 -2.36 -1.74 -17.15
N GLY A 128 -3.04 -2.80 -16.69
CA GLY A 128 -2.92 -4.14 -17.27
C GLY A 128 -1.50 -4.72 -17.15
N ILE A 129 -0.72 -4.28 -16.18
CA ILE A 129 0.67 -4.72 -15.95
C ILE A 129 0.75 -5.74 -14.82
N GLN A 130 1.87 -6.45 -14.76
CA GLN A 130 2.12 -7.37 -13.65
C GLN A 130 2.24 -6.60 -12.32
N PRO A 131 1.74 -7.12 -11.18
CA PRO A 131 1.79 -6.45 -9.88
C PRO A 131 3.19 -5.95 -9.49
N ARG A 132 4.23 -6.74 -9.77
CA ARG A 132 5.63 -6.35 -9.53
C ARG A 132 6.11 -5.18 -10.40
N SER A 133 5.44 -4.94 -11.54
CA SER A 133 5.74 -3.82 -12.41
C SER A 133 5.01 -2.54 -12.02
N ALA A 134 4.05 -2.61 -11.08
CA ALA A 134 3.31 -1.49 -10.50
C ALA A 134 3.97 -0.94 -9.22
N LEU A 135 5.26 -1.23 -9.03
CA LEU A 135 5.99 -0.91 -7.80
C LEU A 135 5.96 0.57 -7.45
N GLY A 136 6.12 1.45 -8.45
CA GLY A 136 6.10 2.90 -8.24
C GLY A 136 4.76 3.40 -7.71
N PHE A 137 3.64 2.89 -8.24
CA PHE A 137 2.31 3.23 -7.74
C PHE A 137 2.12 2.80 -6.28
N ASN A 138 2.52 1.56 -5.96
CA ASN A 138 2.39 1.03 -4.61
C ASN A 138 3.28 1.80 -3.62
N LEU A 139 4.51 2.12 -4.02
CA LEU A 139 5.43 2.91 -3.20
C LEU A 139 4.86 4.30 -2.90
N LYS A 140 4.36 5.02 -3.91
CA LYS A 140 3.70 6.33 -3.73
C LYS A 140 2.47 6.23 -2.83
N ALA A 141 1.67 5.17 -2.97
CA ALA A 141 0.50 4.94 -2.12
C ALA A 141 0.90 4.74 -0.64
N LEU A 142 1.90 3.89 -0.37
CA LEU A 142 2.38 3.68 1.00
C LEU A 142 2.98 4.95 1.62
N LEU A 143 3.79 5.70 0.87
CA LEU A 143 4.35 6.98 1.34
C LEU A 143 3.25 7.97 1.70
N LYS A 144 2.17 8.03 0.91
CA LYS A 144 1.01 8.89 1.18
C LYS A 144 0.30 8.49 2.47
N ILE A 145 0.00 7.20 2.65
CA ILE A 145 -0.66 6.67 3.85
C ILE A 145 0.21 6.90 5.10
N MET A 146 1.52 6.70 4.98
CA MET A 146 2.48 6.83 6.07
C MET A 146 2.96 8.27 6.30
N LYS A 147 2.43 9.24 5.55
CA LYS A 147 2.76 10.66 5.63
C LYS A 147 4.26 10.95 5.47
N GLN A 148 4.91 10.25 4.54
CA GLN A 148 6.31 10.45 4.19
C GLN A 148 6.45 11.43 3.01
N ASP A 149 5.96 12.67 3.19
CA ASP A 149 5.84 13.66 2.12
C ASP A 149 7.19 14.05 1.50
N GLY A 150 8.26 14.11 2.31
CA GLY A 150 9.61 14.38 1.83
C GLY A 150 10.09 13.32 0.82
N ALA A 151 9.97 12.04 1.18
CA ALA A 151 10.34 10.95 0.29
C ALA A 151 9.44 10.89 -0.96
N SER A 152 8.17 11.24 -0.82
CA SER A 152 7.25 11.33 -1.98
C SER A 152 7.68 12.42 -2.95
N ALA A 153 8.15 13.58 -2.45
CA ALA A 153 8.69 14.68 -3.26
C ALA A 153 10.00 14.28 -3.96
N ASP A 154 10.90 13.58 -3.27
CA ASP A 154 12.16 13.10 -3.84
C ASP A 154 11.90 12.12 -5.01
N LEU A 155 10.92 11.21 -4.86
CA LEU A 155 10.52 10.29 -5.94
C LEU A 155 9.93 11.04 -7.14
N ARG A 156 9.20 12.14 -6.91
CA ARG A 156 8.70 12.97 -7.98
C ARG A 156 9.84 13.65 -8.74
N ALA A 157 10.81 14.22 -8.03
CA ALA A 157 12.00 14.81 -8.64
C ALA A 157 12.80 13.78 -9.46
N LEU A 158 12.91 12.54 -8.97
CA LEU A 158 13.50 11.43 -9.70
C LEU A 158 12.70 11.09 -10.97
N SER A 159 11.37 11.15 -10.92
CA SER A 159 10.51 10.97 -12.09
C SER A 159 10.85 11.96 -13.20
N ASP A 160 11.02 13.24 -12.85
CA ASP A 160 11.35 14.29 -13.80
C ASP A 160 12.73 14.07 -14.45
N ALA A 161 13.69 13.56 -13.67
CA ALA A 161 15.03 13.22 -14.15
C ALA A 161 15.07 11.97 -15.06
N LEU A 162 14.06 11.10 -14.98
CA LEU A 162 13.93 9.89 -15.80
C LEU A 162 13.16 10.12 -17.11
N LEU A 163 12.64 11.32 -17.34
CA LEU A 163 12.00 11.66 -18.60
C LEU A 163 13.03 11.58 -19.73
N PRO A 164 12.73 10.91 -20.84
CA PRO A 164 13.62 10.93 -22.00
C PRO A 164 13.75 12.37 -22.52
N SER A 165 14.99 12.80 -22.68
CA SER A 165 15.34 14.07 -23.35
C SER A 165 14.95 14.09 -24.81
#